data_22ddff00dc82b1dee0c3b7dd7ca58a1b
#
_entry.id   22ddff00dc82b1dee0c3b7dd7ca58a1b
#
_cell.length_a   1.000
_cell.length_b   1.000
_cell.length_c   1.000
_cell.angle_alpha   90.00
_cell.angle_beta   90.00
_cell.angle_gamma   90.00
#
_symmetry.space_group_name_H-M   'P 1'
#
loop_
_entity.id
_entity.type
_entity.pdbx_description
1 polymer ?
#
loop_
_entity_poly.entity_id
_entity_poly.type
_entity_poly.pdbx_seq_one_letter_code
_entity_poly.pdbx_strand_id
1 'polypeptide(L)'
;MTNQNALPLYIQISEMLIREINAGRYLDGERLPPERDMAATLEISVGTLRKALADLTSKGMLERVQGSGNYIRARADTQSVYTFFRVERLRGGGLPTADVLDVARVSKPDDLPDFGTSPEAHRIRRLRRLDGIPAVLEEIWLDGSFAGRIAAQDLSESLYLYYRQTLGLWITRAEDKVSLGQVPDWAPPEFGMAEASPCVLIDRISWGKDGARVEVSRSWIDTNVARYVARLK
;
A
#
# COMPACT_ATOMS: atom_id res chain seq x y z
N MET A 1 4.26 9.54 -18.51
CA MET A 1 3.33 10.61 -18.07
C MET A 1 3.36 10.64 -16.55
N THR A 2 3.83 11.71 -15.94
CA THR A 2 3.87 11.86 -14.47
C THR A 2 2.44 11.96 -13.96
N ASN A 3 2.04 11.03 -13.11
CA ASN A 3 0.74 11.02 -12.45
C ASN A 3 0.62 12.30 -11.59
N GLN A 4 -0.29 13.22 -11.93
CA GLN A 4 -0.44 14.53 -11.25
C GLN A 4 -0.85 14.39 -9.77
N ASN A 5 -1.32 13.22 -9.35
CA ASN A 5 -1.74 12.91 -7.98
C ASN A 5 -0.73 12.04 -7.21
N ALA A 6 0.47 11.82 -7.77
CA ALA A 6 1.52 11.11 -7.05
C ALA A 6 1.97 11.93 -5.83
N LEU A 7 2.04 11.28 -4.68
CA LEU A 7 2.62 11.87 -3.48
C LEU A 7 4.06 12.32 -3.77
N PRO A 8 4.51 13.48 -3.28
CA PRO A 8 5.93 13.84 -3.33
C PRO A 8 6.80 12.70 -2.82
N LEU A 9 7.91 12.40 -3.48
CA LEU A 9 8.76 11.26 -3.17
C LEU A 9 9.17 11.20 -1.69
N TYR A 10 9.47 12.35 -1.06
CA TYR A 10 9.82 12.37 0.36
C TYR A 10 8.65 11.94 1.27
N ILE A 11 7.40 12.22 0.89
CA ILE A 11 6.20 11.75 1.60
C ILE A 11 6.05 10.23 1.41
N GLN A 12 6.23 9.73 0.19
CA GLN A 12 6.18 8.29 -0.06
C GLN A 12 7.22 7.53 0.79
N ILE A 13 8.43 8.05 0.89
CA ILE A 13 9.49 7.49 1.74
C ILE A 13 9.12 7.58 3.23
N SER A 14 8.59 8.72 3.69
CA SER A 14 8.12 8.86 5.07
C SER A 14 7.04 7.84 5.40
N GLU A 15 6.02 7.72 4.58
CA GLU A 15 4.92 6.77 4.77
C GLU A 15 5.37 5.31 4.70
N MET A 16 6.34 5.00 3.83
CA MET A 16 6.98 3.67 3.80
C MET A 16 7.68 3.38 5.13
N LEU A 17 8.46 4.31 5.64
CA LEU A 17 9.17 4.14 6.92
C LEU A 17 8.19 4.01 8.10
N ILE A 18 7.10 4.80 8.14
CA ILE A 18 6.03 4.66 9.14
C ILE A 18 5.44 3.23 9.10
N ARG A 19 5.15 2.73 7.90
CA ARG A 19 4.67 1.36 7.73
C ARG A 19 5.68 0.34 8.29
N GLU A 20 6.97 0.49 7.96
CA GLU A 20 8.01 -0.44 8.39
C GLU A 20 8.22 -0.42 9.91
N ILE A 21 8.15 0.75 10.54
CA ILE A 21 8.18 0.91 12.01
C ILE A 21 6.96 0.22 12.62
N ASN A 22 5.76 0.51 12.13
CA ASN A 22 4.53 -0.09 12.65
C ASN A 22 4.48 -1.61 12.42
N ALA A 23 5.07 -2.09 11.32
CA ALA A 23 5.23 -3.51 11.03
C ALA A 23 6.34 -4.19 11.86
N GLY A 24 7.08 -3.45 12.70
CA GLY A 24 8.13 -4.00 13.57
C GLY A 24 9.42 -4.36 12.83
N ARG A 25 9.66 -3.80 11.65
CA ARG A 25 10.95 -3.93 10.96
C ARG A 25 12.03 -3.09 11.63
N TYR A 26 11.65 -1.92 12.15
CA TYR A 26 12.45 -1.10 13.02
C TYR A 26 11.81 -1.04 14.41
N LEU A 27 12.63 -1.21 15.44
CA LEU A 27 12.15 -1.26 16.82
C LEU A 27 12.24 0.12 17.50
N ASP A 28 11.44 0.32 18.55
CA ASP A 28 11.55 1.53 19.37
C ASP A 28 12.96 1.66 19.97
N GLY A 29 13.52 2.85 19.89
CA GLY A 29 14.90 3.13 20.32
C GLY A 29 15.98 2.67 19.36
N GLU A 30 15.65 1.95 18.28
CA GLU A 30 16.62 1.51 17.27
C GLU A 30 17.16 2.71 16.49
N ARG A 31 18.47 2.70 16.22
CA ARG A 31 19.13 3.71 15.39
C ARG A 31 18.98 3.36 13.91
N LEU A 32 18.50 4.32 13.12
CA LEU A 32 18.49 4.18 11.66
C LEU A 32 19.91 4.15 11.09
N PRO A 33 20.12 3.47 9.94
CA PRO A 33 21.38 3.53 9.21
C PRO A 33 21.79 4.97 8.90
N PRO A 34 23.10 5.24 8.65
CA PRO A 34 23.55 6.55 8.23
C PRO A 34 22.77 7.08 7.03
N GLU A 35 22.42 8.39 7.02
CA GLU A 35 21.58 8.98 5.97
C GLU A 35 22.11 8.72 4.55
N ARG A 36 23.43 8.69 4.37
CA ARG A 36 24.04 8.42 3.05
C ARG A 36 23.81 6.97 2.59
N ASP A 37 23.98 6.01 3.50
CA ASP A 37 23.83 4.59 3.20
C ASP A 37 22.35 4.27 2.93
N MET A 38 21.46 4.84 3.74
CA MET A 38 20.02 4.67 3.56
C MET A 38 19.53 5.30 2.26
N ALA A 39 20.02 6.50 1.90
CA ALA A 39 19.67 7.15 0.64
C ALA A 39 20.18 6.34 -0.56
N ALA A 40 21.40 5.78 -0.49
CA ALA A 40 21.93 4.91 -1.53
C ALA A 40 21.12 3.62 -1.67
N THR A 41 20.72 2.98 -0.55
CA THR A 41 19.88 1.77 -0.57
C THR A 41 18.50 2.03 -1.18
N LEU A 42 17.94 3.21 -0.96
CA LEU A 42 16.64 3.63 -1.48
C LEU A 42 16.73 4.26 -2.88
N GLU A 43 17.94 4.40 -3.44
CA GLU A 43 18.21 5.02 -4.74
C GLU A 43 17.64 6.45 -4.86
N ILE A 44 17.74 7.22 -3.76
CA ILE A 44 17.25 8.61 -3.69
C ILE A 44 18.36 9.58 -3.28
N SER A 45 18.13 10.89 -3.47
CA SER A 45 19.03 11.90 -2.96
C SER A 45 19.00 11.96 -1.42
N VAL A 46 20.14 12.27 -0.80
CA VAL A 46 20.22 12.53 0.65
C VAL A 46 19.27 13.66 1.07
N GLY A 47 19.06 14.68 0.20
CA GLY A 47 18.13 15.76 0.45
C GLY A 47 16.67 15.29 0.53
N THR A 48 16.27 14.35 -0.34
CA THR A 48 14.93 13.72 -0.31
C THR A 48 14.75 12.93 0.98
N LEU A 49 15.74 12.10 1.34
CA LEU A 49 15.71 11.35 2.59
C LEU A 49 15.58 12.26 3.81
N ARG A 50 16.37 13.35 3.89
CA ARG A 50 16.30 14.31 5.00
C ARG A 50 14.91 14.94 5.15
N LYS A 51 14.23 15.25 4.05
CA LYS A 51 12.84 15.74 4.09
C LYS A 51 11.90 14.67 4.66
N ALA A 52 12.05 13.40 4.26
CA ALA A 52 11.27 12.30 4.80
C ALA A 52 11.51 12.09 6.31
N LEU A 53 12.78 12.11 6.75
CA LEU A 53 13.13 11.99 8.17
C LEU A 53 12.64 13.19 9.00
N ALA A 54 12.62 14.40 8.43
CA ALA A 54 12.03 15.58 9.08
C ALA A 54 10.53 15.44 9.26
N ASP A 55 9.82 14.86 8.28
CA ASP A 55 8.39 14.56 8.39
C ASP A 55 8.12 13.51 9.49
N LEU A 56 8.92 12.44 9.58
CA LEU A 56 8.82 11.48 10.69
C LEU A 56 9.06 12.13 12.05
N THR A 57 10.05 13.05 12.12
CA THR A 57 10.33 13.79 13.35
C THR A 57 9.15 14.67 13.75
N SER A 58 8.52 15.37 12.80
CA SER A 58 7.33 16.18 13.06
C SER A 58 6.14 15.37 13.55
N LYS A 59 6.03 14.10 13.11
CA LYS A 59 5.04 13.12 13.55
C LYS A 59 5.42 12.45 14.89
N GLY A 60 6.60 12.79 15.46
CA GLY A 60 7.09 12.23 16.72
C GLY A 60 7.51 10.76 16.63
N MET A 61 7.73 10.23 15.42
CA MET A 61 8.19 8.85 15.18
C MET A 61 9.70 8.72 15.07
N LEU A 62 10.41 9.83 15.11
CA LEU A 62 11.86 9.86 15.04
C LEU A 62 12.40 10.93 15.99
N GLU A 63 13.49 10.60 16.69
CA GLU A 63 14.28 11.54 17.47
C GLU A 63 15.64 11.72 16.81
N ARG A 64 16.00 12.97 16.57
CA ARG A 64 17.33 13.31 16.06
C ARG A 64 18.27 13.67 17.19
N VAL A 65 19.32 12.87 17.38
CA VAL A 65 20.38 13.14 18.36
C VAL A 65 21.60 13.70 17.63
N GLN A 66 21.93 14.95 17.92
CA GLN A 66 23.07 15.65 17.27
C GLN A 66 24.38 14.86 17.45
N GLY A 67 25.10 14.63 16.35
CA GLY A 67 26.37 13.88 16.36
C GLY A 67 26.20 12.35 16.45
N SER A 68 24.99 11.85 16.77
CA SER A 68 24.74 10.42 16.95
C SER A 68 23.89 9.83 15.82
N GLY A 69 22.82 10.49 15.40
CA GLY A 69 21.96 10.00 14.32
C GLY A 69 20.47 10.12 14.61
N ASN A 70 19.67 9.32 13.89
CA ASN A 70 18.23 9.31 13.99
C ASN A 70 17.78 8.02 14.71
N TYR A 71 16.94 8.14 15.73
CA TYR A 71 16.44 7.05 16.56
C TYR A 71 14.92 6.91 16.41
N ILE A 72 14.45 5.70 16.27
CA ILE A 72 13.01 5.38 16.15
C ILE A 72 12.30 5.68 17.48
N ARG A 73 11.11 6.28 17.35
CA ARG A 73 10.11 6.42 18.43
C ARG A 73 8.81 5.81 17.94
N ALA A 74 8.61 4.51 18.24
CA ALA A 74 7.41 3.81 17.82
C ALA A 74 6.20 4.36 18.59
N ARG A 75 5.24 4.94 17.85
CA ARG A 75 3.96 5.43 18.38
C ARG A 75 2.81 4.60 17.81
N ALA A 76 2.00 4.04 18.68
CA ALA A 76 0.90 3.16 18.29
C ALA A 76 -0.24 3.87 17.53
N ASP A 77 -0.30 5.20 17.60
CA ASP A 77 -1.39 6.02 17.05
C ASP A 77 -1.09 6.59 15.64
N THR A 78 0.13 6.48 15.16
CA THR A 78 0.50 7.01 13.84
C THR A 78 0.21 5.99 12.74
N GLN A 79 -0.88 6.21 12.00
CA GLN A 79 -1.25 5.37 10.86
C GLN A 79 -0.61 5.87 9.56
N SER A 80 0.10 4.97 8.88
CA SER A 80 0.57 5.17 7.51
C SER A 80 -0.58 5.02 6.51
N VAL A 81 -0.50 5.72 5.38
CA VAL A 81 -1.38 5.47 4.23
C VAL A 81 -1.17 4.06 3.63
N TYR A 82 -0.09 3.39 4.02
CA TYR A 82 0.21 1.99 3.68
C TYR A 82 0.01 1.03 4.86
N THR A 83 -0.72 1.42 5.91
CA THR A 83 -0.90 0.63 7.16
C THR A 83 -1.28 -0.83 6.91
N PHE A 84 -2.13 -1.09 5.91
CA PHE A 84 -2.60 -2.44 5.58
C PHE A 84 -1.83 -3.09 4.43
N PHE A 85 -0.81 -2.45 3.88
CA PHE A 85 0.02 -3.05 2.83
C PHE A 85 1.10 -3.92 3.46
N ARG A 86 1.00 -5.24 3.26
CA ARG A 86 1.83 -6.28 3.91
C ARG A 86 2.82 -6.95 2.97
N VAL A 87 2.99 -6.43 1.75
CA VAL A 87 3.89 -7.04 0.78
C VAL A 87 5.25 -6.33 0.81
N GLU A 88 6.31 -7.12 0.82
CA GLU A 88 7.70 -6.67 0.83
C GLU A 88 8.51 -7.42 -0.23
N ARG A 89 9.58 -6.84 -0.72
CA ARG A 89 10.55 -7.54 -1.57
C ARG A 89 11.18 -8.71 -0.81
N LEU A 90 11.79 -9.68 -1.54
CA LEU A 90 12.46 -10.84 -0.93
C LEU A 90 13.54 -10.43 0.07
N ARG A 91 14.25 -9.33 -0.19
CA ARG A 91 15.24 -8.73 0.73
C ARG A 91 14.64 -7.85 1.83
N GLY A 92 13.31 -7.75 1.87
CA GLY A 92 12.56 -6.88 2.76
C GLY A 92 12.34 -5.47 2.20
N GLY A 93 11.32 -4.75 2.72
CA GLY A 93 10.97 -3.39 2.35
C GLY A 93 10.46 -3.26 0.92
N GLY A 94 10.77 -2.14 0.31
CA GLY A 94 10.36 -1.74 -1.04
C GLY A 94 9.36 -0.60 -1.03
N LEU A 95 9.66 0.47 -1.80
CA LEU A 95 8.76 1.59 -2.00
C LEU A 95 7.57 1.17 -2.87
N PRO A 96 6.32 1.18 -2.35
CA PRO A 96 5.17 0.78 -3.14
C PRO A 96 4.71 1.92 -4.05
N THR A 97 4.59 1.63 -5.34
CA THR A 97 3.90 2.44 -6.34
C THR A 97 2.80 1.61 -7.01
N ALA A 98 1.90 2.23 -7.76
CA ALA A 98 0.85 1.52 -8.46
C ALA A 98 0.46 2.19 -9.77
N ASP A 99 0.40 1.40 -10.83
CA ASP A 99 -0.16 1.79 -12.12
C ASP A 99 -1.63 1.35 -12.16
N VAL A 100 -2.54 2.29 -12.44
CA VAL A 100 -3.95 1.98 -12.64
C VAL A 100 -4.14 1.39 -14.03
N LEU A 101 -4.64 0.17 -14.11
CA LEU A 101 -4.88 -0.55 -15.36
C LEU A 101 -6.30 -0.33 -15.88
N ASP A 102 -7.28 -0.36 -14.98
CA ASP A 102 -8.70 -0.20 -15.30
C ASP A 102 -9.49 0.35 -14.11
N VAL A 103 -10.51 1.16 -14.40
CA VAL A 103 -11.51 1.63 -13.43
C VAL A 103 -12.88 1.56 -14.08
N ALA A 104 -13.78 0.79 -13.49
CA ALA A 104 -15.15 0.65 -13.97
C ALA A 104 -16.14 0.68 -12.81
N ARG A 105 -17.34 1.23 -13.03
CA ARG A 105 -18.49 1.05 -12.13
C ARG A 105 -19.38 -0.04 -12.73
N VAL A 106 -19.52 -1.14 -12.00
CA VAL A 106 -20.22 -2.35 -12.48
C VAL A 106 -21.00 -3.01 -11.34
N SER A 107 -21.95 -3.87 -11.69
CA SER A 107 -22.65 -4.72 -10.71
C SER A 107 -21.66 -5.58 -9.94
N LYS A 108 -21.88 -5.74 -8.65
CA LYS A 108 -21.10 -6.65 -7.82
C LYS A 108 -21.28 -8.08 -8.29
N PRO A 109 -20.19 -8.83 -8.56
CA PRO A 109 -20.29 -10.23 -8.91
C PRO A 109 -20.67 -11.10 -7.71
N ASP A 110 -21.40 -12.19 -7.95
CA ASP A 110 -21.94 -13.09 -6.93
C ASP A 110 -20.86 -13.86 -6.14
N ASP A 111 -19.64 -13.94 -6.68
CA ASP A 111 -18.50 -14.65 -6.04
C ASP A 111 -17.75 -13.80 -5.00
N LEU A 112 -18.13 -12.55 -4.84
CA LEU A 112 -17.59 -11.69 -3.78
C LEU A 112 -18.40 -11.82 -2.48
N PRO A 113 -17.72 -11.70 -1.30
CA PRO A 113 -18.46 -11.58 -0.04
C PRO A 113 -19.36 -10.34 -0.04
N ASP A 114 -20.46 -10.40 0.70
CA ASP A 114 -21.34 -9.23 0.88
C ASP A 114 -20.60 -8.04 1.50
N PHE A 115 -20.71 -6.87 0.87
CA PHE A 115 -20.18 -5.60 1.35
C PHE A 115 -20.97 -4.40 0.84
N GLY A 116 -20.98 -3.32 1.63
CA GLY A 116 -21.68 -2.08 1.30
C GLY A 116 -23.17 -2.24 1.09
N THR A 117 -23.80 -1.19 0.58
CA THR A 117 -25.27 -1.11 0.40
C THR A 117 -25.70 -0.95 -1.05
N SER A 118 -24.80 -0.53 -1.95
CA SER A 118 -25.09 -0.38 -3.38
C SER A 118 -25.06 -1.74 -4.09
N PRO A 119 -25.92 -1.99 -5.08
CA PRO A 119 -25.80 -3.16 -5.95
C PRO A 119 -24.59 -3.10 -6.88
N GLU A 120 -24.02 -1.91 -7.07
CA GLU A 120 -22.84 -1.67 -7.88
C GLU A 120 -21.62 -1.37 -7.02
N ALA A 121 -20.43 -1.58 -7.59
CA ALA A 121 -19.15 -1.19 -7.00
C ALA A 121 -18.24 -0.53 -8.04
N HIS A 122 -17.26 0.22 -7.56
CA HIS A 122 -16.12 0.66 -8.36
C HIS A 122 -15.08 -0.45 -8.35
N ARG A 123 -14.91 -1.13 -9.49
CA ARG A 123 -13.81 -2.07 -9.70
C ARG A 123 -12.59 -1.29 -10.16
N ILE A 124 -11.47 -1.46 -9.44
CA ILE A 124 -10.19 -0.82 -9.73
C ILE A 124 -9.14 -1.91 -9.88
N ARG A 125 -8.54 -2.05 -11.06
CA ARG A 125 -7.43 -2.97 -11.35
C ARG A 125 -6.13 -2.21 -11.39
N ARG A 126 -5.11 -2.72 -10.69
CA ARG A 126 -3.81 -2.07 -10.60
C ARG A 126 -2.67 -3.08 -10.70
N LEU A 127 -1.54 -2.63 -11.27
CA LEU A 127 -0.24 -3.28 -11.16
C LEU A 127 0.57 -2.52 -10.11
N ARG A 128 0.82 -3.16 -8.98
CA ARG A 128 1.65 -2.60 -7.93
C ARG A 128 3.10 -3.00 -8.10
N ARG A 129 3.98 -2.02 -7.93
CA ARG A 129 5.43 -2.20 -7.98
C ARG A 129 6.04 -1.99 -6.61
N LEU A 130 7.20 -2.63 -6.39
CA LEU A 130 8.07 -2.40 -5.24
C LEU A 130 9.45 -2.00 -5.76
N ASP A 131 9.91 -0.78 -5.47
CA ASP A 131 11.12 -0.17 -6.07
C ASP A 131 11.09 -0.27 -7.62
N GLY A 132 9.96 0.07 -8.23
CA GLY A 132 9.76 0.00 -9.68
C GLY A 132 9.56 -1.39 -10.28
N ILE A 133 9.75 -2.49 -9.51
CA ILE A 133 9.62 -3.87 -9.99
C ILE A 133 8.17 -4.33 -9.80
N PRO A 134 7.48 -4.82 -10.86
CA PRO A 134 6.16 -5.40 -10.76
C PRO A 134 6.14 -6.53 -9.74
N ALA A 135 5.18 -6.53 -8.82
CA ALA A 135 5.14 -7.46 -7.71
C ALA A 135 3.76 -8.00 -7.36
N VAL A 136 2.69 -7.21 -7.59
CA VAL A 136 1.33 -7.57 -7.21
C VAL A 136 0.34 -7.05 -8.23
N LEU A 137 -0.62 -7.89 -8.63
CA LEU A 137 -1.85 -7.44 -9.25
C LEU A 137 -2.90 -7.23 -8.17
N GLU A 138 -3.69 -6.19 -8.29
CA GLU A 138 -4.79 -5.89 -7.36
C GLU A 138 -6.09 -5.69 -8.15
N GLU A 139 -7.16 -6.33 -7.72
CA GLU A 139 -8.53 -6.02 -8.11
C GLU A 139 -9.31 -5.62 -6.88
N ILE A 140 -9.72 -4.37 -6.81
CA ILE A 140 -10.34 -3.75 -5.64
C ILE A 140 -11.77 -3.36 -6.01
N TRP A 141 -12.71 -3.66 -5.13
CA TRP A 141 -14.13 -3.42 -5.27
C TRP A 141 -14.60 -2.52 -4.12
N LEU A 142 -14.71 -1.22 -4.39
CA LEU A 142 -15.24 -0.24 -3.45
C LEU A 142 -16.74 -0.10 -3.66
N ASP A 143 -17.54 -0.13 -2.58
CA ASP A 143 -19.00 0.03 -2.67
C ASP A 143 -19.39 1.31 -3.44
N GLY A 144 -20.35 1.16 -4.34
CA GLY A 144 -20.80 2.23 -5.24
C GLY A 144 -21.48 3.41 -4.56
N SER A 145 -21.86 3.29 -3.28
CA SER A 145 -22.47 4.38 -2.51
C SER A 145 -21.49 5.50 -2.17
N PHE A 146 -20.16 5.24 -2.18
CA PHE A 146 -19.15 6.24 -1.80
C PHE A 146 -18.87 7.30 -2.88
N ALA A 147 -19.11 6.99 -4.15
CA ALA A 147 -18.92 7.93 -5.25
C ALA A 147 -19.84 7.62 -6.42
N GLY A 148 -20.28 8.66 -7.15
CA GLY A 148 -20.99 8.49 -8.40
C GLY A 148 -20.05 8.01 -9.52
N ARG A 149 -18.82 8.52 -9.54
CA ARG A 149 -17.76 8.20 -10.51
C ARG A 149 -16.39 8.28 -9.85
N ILE A 150 -15.50 7.39 -10.23
CA ILE A 150 -14.06 7.45 -9.93
C ILE A 150 -13.34 7.39 -11.28
N ALA A 151 -12.46 8.34 -11.56
CA ALA A 151 -11.62 8.33 -12.75
C ALA A 151 -10.20 7.88 -12.40
N ALA A 152 -9.54 7.16 -13.32
CA ALA A 152 -8.20 6.63 -13.10
C ALA A 152 -7.18 7.73 -12.72
N GLN A 153 -7.30 8.91 -13.35
CA GLN A 153 -6.41 10.05 -13.07
C GLN A 153 -6.57 10.65 -11.67
N ASP A 154 -7.69 10.38 -10.97
CA ASP A 154 -7.96 10.90 -9.63
C ASP A 154 -7.33 10.02 -8.55
N LEU A 155 -6.95 8.79 -8.92
CA LEU A 155 -6.40 7.82 -7.98
C LEU A 155 -4.92 8.08 -7.71
N SER A 156 -4.57 8.03 -6.42
CA SER A 156 -3.18 8.05 -5.98
C SER A 156 -2.63 6.62 -5.84
N GLU A 157 -1.32 6.52 -5.63
CA GLU A 157 -0.64 5.24 -5.34
C GLU A 157 -1.18 4.53 -4.11
N SER A 158 -1.71 5.30 -3.13
CA SER A 158 -2.45 4.78 -1.99
C SER A 158 -3.94 5.07 -2.14
N LEU A 159 -4.76 4.03 -2.40
CA LEU A 159 -6.22 4.20 -2.44
C LEU A 159 -6.79 4.65 -1.11
N TYR A 160 -6.26 4.19 0.02
CA TYR A 160 -6.76 4.60 1.33
C TYR A 160 -6.49 6.07 1.63
N LEU A 161 -5.43 6.65 1.02
CA LEU A 161 -5.24 8.10 1.04
C LEU A 161 -6.33 8.82 0.22
N TYR A 162 -6.58 8.35 -0.99
CA TYR A 162 -7.65 8.87 -1.85
C TYR A 162 -9.02 8.77 -1.16
N TYR A 163 -9.34 7.60 -0.58
CA TYR A 163 -10.60 7.39 0.15
C TYR A 163 -10.76 8.41 1.28
N ARG A 164 -9.69 8.61 2.06
CA ARG A 164 -9.72 9.55 3.19
C ARG A 164 -9.87 11.00 2.74
N GLN A 165 -9.11 11.42 1.73
CA GLN A 165 -9.05 12.82 1.31
C GLN A 165 -10.23 13.24 0.44
N THR A 166 -10.69 12.33 -0.45
CA THR A 166 -11.68 12.65 -1.47
C THR A 166 -13.07 12.13 -1.12
N LEU A 167 -13.16 10.94 -0.54
CA LEU A 167 -14.45 10.30 -0.24
C LEU A 167 -14.86 10.42 1.23
N GLY A 168 -13.98 10.95 2.10
CA GLY A 168 -14.23 10.98 3.55
C GLY A 168 -14.27 9.61 4.21
N LEU A 169 -13.88 8.57 3.48
CA LEU A 169 -13.91 7.19 3.94
C LEU A 169 -12.58 6.82 4.64
N TRP A 170 -12.69 6.34 5.88
CA TRP A 170 -11.56 5.84 6.65
C TRP A 170 -11.65 4.33 6.77
N ILE A 171 -10.67 3.61 6.27
CA ILE A 171 -10.49 2.19 6.54
C ILE A 171 -9.84 2.04 7.92
N THR A 172 -10.54 1.38 8.82
CA THR A 172 -10.09 1.20 10.21
C THR A 172 -9.65 -0.21 10.53
N ARG A 173 -10.11 -1.18 9.73
CA ARG A 173 -9.79 -2.60 9.89
C ARG A 173 -9.70 -3.26 8.51
N ALA A 174 -8.78 -4.20 8.37
CA ALA A 174 -8.73 -5.12 7.24
C ALA A 174 -8.51 -6.56 7.75
N GLU A 175 -9.06 -7.52 7.02
CA GLU A 175 -8.86 -8.96 7.25
C GLU A 175 -8.37 -9.58 5.95
N ASP A 176 -7.24 -10.28 6.02
CA ASP A 176 -6.62 -10.94 4.90
C ASP A 176 -6.75 -12.46 5.05
N LYS A 177 -7.21 -13.12 4.00
CA LYS A 177 -7.16 -14.57 3.83
C LYS A 177 -6.15 -14.89 2.74
N VAL A 178 -5.14 -15.68 3.09
CA VAL A 178 -4.05 -16.03 2.17
C VAL A 178 -4.26 -17.45 1.68
N SER A 179 -4.23 -17.63 0.38
CA SER A 179 -4.44 -18.91 -0.30
C SER A 179 -3.53 -19.05 -1.53
N LEU A 180 -3.61 -20.20 -2.19
CA LEU A 180 -3.07 -20.37 -3.54
C LEU A 180 -4.15 -19.92 -4.55
N GLY A 181 -3.72 -19.15 -5.54
CA GLY A 181 -4.54 -18.70 -6.65
C GLY A 181 -3.81 -18.89 -7.98
N GLN A 182 -4.43 -18.39 -9.01
CA GLN A 182 -3.88 -18.38 -10.37
C GLN A 182 -3.87 -16.94 -10.88
N VAL A 183 -2.84 -16.60 -11.66
CA VAL A 183 -2.74 -15.30 -12.33
C VAL A 183 -3.97 -15.08 -13.21
N PRO A 184 -4.68 -13.96 -13.07
CA PRO A 184 -5.91 -13.71 -13.81
C PRO A 184 -5.64 -13.40 -15.29
N ASP A 185 -6.64 -13.60 -16.14
CA ASP A 185 -6.61 -13.37 -17.60
C ASP A 185 -6.34 -11.91 -18.00
N TRP A 186 -6.66 -10.97 -17.12
CA TRP A 186 -6.43 -9.54 -17.33
C TRP A 186 -5.02 -9.07 -16.92
N ALA A 187 -4.13 -9.98 -16.49
CA ALA A 187 -2.77 -9.64 -16.11
C ALA A 187 -2.01 -9.00 -17.28
N PRO A 188 -1.41 -7.79 -17.09
CA PRO A 188 -0.63 -7.17 -18.15
C PRO A 188 0.71 -7.91 -18.33
N PRO A 189 1.31 -7.91 -19.53
CA PRO A 189 2.58 -8.57 -19.80
C PRO A 189 3.72 -8.14 -18.87
N GLU A 190 3.68 -6.90 -18.38
CA GLU A 190 4.67 -6.32 -17.45
C GLU A 190 4.69 -7.02 -16.08
N PHE A 191 3.61 -7.73 -15.71
CA PHE A 191 3.60 -8.52 -14.47
C PHE A 191 4.59 -9.68 -14.53
N GLY A 192 4.92 -10.17 -15.73
CA GLY A 192 5.98 -11.15 -15.95
C GLY A 192 5.61 -12.60 -15.64
N MET A 193 4.41 -12.87 -15.14
CA MET A 193 3.87 -14.22 -14.93
C MET A 193 2.85 -14.55 -16.01
N ALA A 194 2.86 -15.80 -16.49
CA ALA A 194 1.85 -16.25 -17.45
C ALA A 194 0.48 -16.38 -16.78
N GLU A 195 -0.58 -16.19 -17.57
CA GLU A 195 -1.97 -16.46 -17.16
C GLU A 195 -2.11 -17.88 -16.60
N ALA A 196 -2.99 -18.05 -15.62
CA ALA A 196 -3.25 -19.30 -14.90
C ALA A 196 -2.03 -19.90 -14.16
N SER A 197 -0.87 -19.24 -14.16
CA SER A 197 0.26 -19.66 -13.32
C SER A 197 -0.10 -19.59 -11.84
N PRO A 198 0.35 -20.55 -11.01
CA PRO A 198 0.11 -20.51 -9.58
C PRO A 198 0.82 -19.31 -8.92
N CYS A 199 0.12 -18.65 -8.04
CA CYS A 199 0.63 -17.50 -7.26
C CYS A 199 0.01 -17.48 -5.86
N VAL A 200 0.49 -16.61 -4.99
CA VAL A 200 -0.19 -16.33 -3.72
C VAL A 200 -1.34 -15.37 -3.98
N LEU A 201 -2.53 -15.77 -3.55
CA LEU A 201 -3.74 -14.96 -3.57
C LEU A 201 -4.07 -14.48 -2.15
N ILE A 202 -4.39 -13.19 -2.04
CA ILE A 202 -4.92 -12.59 -0.83
C ILE A 202 -6.31 -12.07 -1.12
N ASP A 203 -7.30 -12.62 -0.43
CA ASP A 203 -8.66 -12.05 -0.38
C ASP A 203 -8.74 -11.16 0.86
N ARG A 204 -9.10 -9.90 0.66
CA ARG A 204 -9.23 -8.91 1.72
C ARG A 204 -10.63 -8.36 1.83
N ILE A 205 -11.10 -8.20 3.06
CA ILE A 205 -12.28 -7.40 3.40
C ILE A 205 -11.80 -6.20 4.23
N SER A 206 -12.31 -5.00 3.92
CA SER A 206 -11.98 -3.75 4.61
C SER A 206 -13.22 -3.11 5.21
N TRP A 207 -13.08 -2.56 6.42
CA TRP A 207 -14.17 -1.93 7.18
C TRP A 207 -13.94 -0.44 7.37
N GLY A 208 -15.03 0.31 7.26
CA GLY A 208 -15.09 1.73 7.62
C GLY A 208 -15.17 1.97 9.12
N LYS A 209 -15.25 3.25 9.53
CA LYS A 209 -15.34 3.66 10.94
C LYS A 209 -16.61 3.20 11.64
N ASP A 210 -17.70 3.04 10.90
CA ASP A 210 -19.00 2.56 11.35
C ASP A 210 -19.06 1.04 11.53
N GLY A 211 -17.96 0.34 11.23
CA GLY A 211 -17.88 -1.12 11.27
C GLY A 211 -18.53 -1.81 10.07
N ALA A 212 -19.01 -1.08 9.07
CA ALA A 212 -19.52 -1.66 7.84
C ALA A 212 -18.38 -2.17 6.95
N ARG A 213 -18.60 -3.27 6.23
CA ARG A 213 -17.72 -3.73 5.15
C ARG A 213 -17.90 -2.78 3.98
N VAL A 214 -16.86 -2.14 3.53
CA VAL A 214 -16.93 -1.08 2.50
C VAL A 214 -16.18 -1.42 1.22
N GLU A 215 -15.24 -2.36 1.33
CA GLU A 215 -14.37 -2.76 0.22
C GLU A 215 -14.04 -4.24 0.33
N VAL A 216 -13.94 -4.89 -0.81
CA VAL A 216 -13.38 -6.23 -0.98
C VAL A 216 -12.26 -6.13 -2.01
N SER A 217 -11.16 -6.85 -1.83
CA SER A 217 -10.11 -6.89 -2.83
C SER A 217 -9.44 -8.25 -2.93
N ARG A 218 -8.89 -8.52 -4.12
CA ARG A 218 -8.03 -9.65 -4.42
C ARG A 218 -6.67 -9.16 -4.84
N SER A 219 -5.61 -9.79 -4.32
CA SER A 219 -4.23 -9.45 -4.67
C SER A 219 -3.47 -10.71 -5.01
N TRP A 220 -2.87 -10.74 -6.20
CA TRP A 220 -2.05 -11.85 -6.71
C TRP A 220 -0.58 -11.44 -6.64
N ILE A 221 0.22 -12.18 -5.86
CA ILE A 221 1.62 -11.87 -5.60
C ILE A 221 2.53 -12.76 -6.43
N ASP A 222 3.47 -12.15 -7.15
CA ASP A 222 4.62 -12.86 -7.71
C ASP A 222 5.62 -13.20 -6.59
N THR A 223 5.64 -14.46 -6.20
CA THR A 223 6.51 -14.94 -5.11
C THR A 223 8.00 -15.03 -5.49
N ASN A 224 8.36 -14.85 -6.75
CA ASN A 224 9.75 -14.71 -7.17
C ASN A 224 10.30 -13.30 -6.88
N VAL A 225 9.41 -12.32 -6.68
CA VAL A 225 9.75 -10.90 -6.45
C VAL A 225 9.46 -10.47 -5.03
N ALA A 226 8.36 -10.93 -4.44
CA ALA A 226 7.83 -10.39 -3.18
C ALA A 226 7.29 -11.48 -2.23
N ARG A 227 7.05 -11.10 -0.98
CA ARG A 227 6.45 -11.91 0.08
C ARG A 227 5.36 -11.13 0.78
N TYR A 228 4.30 -11.82 1.18
CA TYR A 228 3.40 -11.31 2.21
C TYR A 228 4.07 -11.50 3.58
N VAL A 229 4.19 -10.42 4.35
CA VAL A 229 4.89 -10.44 5.64
C VAL A 229 3.98 -9.89 6.73
N ALA A 230 3.62 -10.73 7.70
CA ALA A 230 2.96 -10.33 8.93
C ALA A 230 3.93 -10.55 10.10
N ARG A 231 4.23 -9.47 10.85
CA ARG A 231 5.03 -9.55 12.07
C ARG A 231 4.08 -9.46 13.27
N LEU A 232 4.09 -10.50 14.07
CA LEU A 232 3.29 -10.58 15.29
C LEU A 232 4.13 -10.04 16.46
N LYS A 233 3.51 -9.21 17.31
CA LYS A 233 4.11 -8.64 18.52
C LYS A 233 3.42 -9.18 19.74
#